data_c452f5f5e719a247c9a34c7d51447c32
#
_entry.id   c452f5f5e719a247c9a34c7d51447c32
#
_cell.length_a   1.000
_cell.length_b   1.000
_cell.length_c   1.000
_cell.angle_alpha   90.00
_cell.angle_beta   90.00
_cell.angle_gamma   90.00
#
_symmetry.space_group_name_H-M   'P 1'
#
loop_
_entity.id
_entity.type
_entity.pdbx_description
1 polymer ?
#
loop_
_entity_poly.entity_id
_entity_poly.type
_entity_poly.pdbx_seq_one_letter_code
_entity_poly.pdbx_strand_id
1 'polypeptide(L)'
;MGKIVNLLKHSNSTIVNLRHFSGNALLVMTLFFSAIGCKNGIKNDLVKQAKPTIMVIPSDNLLKKNDALKKEIIDGADIYIRDYNCYLINDTKSKTAISIIQKAFIDAGYPLNDLDKNLKQLNDRSLRDEADGVKKDAKTLLLESVQPDIIIELDYSFDMDMNSRNFDREISYTLTAIDAYTNKVFSSNVYSGGKGQDFRTAFEDAIDDKIGTMMSEIDNYFGDIIENGREITVQFNIDRNSTIKLSDTYSSTGESYSEWIQDYMDYYTINGTYKLERNSDYEMHFVNVRIPTQKENGTQLNALGWARQCVKEMREKLKISSSNRAQGLSEVVITIK
;
A
#
# COMPACT_ATOMS: atom_id res chain seq x y z
N MET A 1 -25.78 2.81 -49.20
CA MET A 1 -25.05 1.76 -49.93
C MET A 1 -23.83 1.44 -49.06
N GLY A 2 -23.84 0.48 -48.22
CA GLY A 2 -23.61 -0.96 -48.35
C GLY A 2 -22.16 -1.19 -48.00
N LYS A 3 -21.77 -1.94 -47.06
CA LYS A 3 -21.99 -3.32 -46.67
C LYS A 3 -21.50 -3.59 -45.24
N ILE A 4 -22.37 -4.20 -44.46
CA ILE A 4 -22.07 -5.00 -43.29
C ILE A 4 -21.50 -6.32 -43.79
N VAL A 5 -20.35 -6.79 -43.26
CA VAL A 5 -19.90 -8.16 -43.49
C VAL A 5 -19.69 -8.84 -42.15
N ASN A 6 -20.49 -9.88 -41.92
CA ASN A 6 -20.48 -10.88 -40.89
C ASN A 6 -19.15 -11.58 -40.76
N LEU A 7 -18.73 -11.85 -39.51
CA LEU A 7 -17.80 -12.93 -39.16
C LEU A 7 -18.36 -13.74 -37.98
N LEU A 8 -19.30 -14.59 -38.32
CA LEU A 8 -19.62 -15.78 -37.52
C LEU A 8 -19.21 -16.98 -38.37
N LYS A 9 -18.33 -17.83 -37.86
CA LYS A 9 -18.30 -19.29 -38.05
C LYS A 9 -16.93 -19.83 -37.62
N HIS A 10 -16.91 -20.57 -36.51
CA HIS A 10 -16.41 -21.95 -36.54
C HIS A 10 -16.84 -22.63 -35.22
N SER A 11 -18.01 -23.25 -35.35
CA SER A 11 -18.44 -24.34 -34.47
C SER A 11 -18.20 -25.63 -35.26
N ASN A 12 -17.20 -26.40 -34.86
CA ASN A 12 -16.99 -27.74 -35.36
C ASN A 12 -17.99 -28.70 -34.71
N SER A 13 -19.03 -29.03 -35.41
CA SER A 13 -19.92 -30.16 -35.11
C SER A 13 -19.28 -31.46 -35.62
N THR A 14 -18.77 -32.26 -34.70
CA THR A 14 -18.41 -33.67 -35.01
C THR A 14 -19.69 -34.50 -35.04
N ILE A 15 -20.10 -34.87 -36.23
CA ILE A 15 -21.19 -35.84 -36.44
C ILE A 15 -20.62 -37.23 -36.21
N VAL A 16 -21.02 -37.86 -35.12
CA VAL A 16 -20.75 -39.30 -34.86
C VAL A 16 -21.91 -40.10 -35.44
N ASN A 17 -21.64 -40.88 -36.50
CA ASN A 17 -22.57 -41.86 -37.08
C ASN A 17 -22.81 -43.02 -36.11
N LEU A 18 -23.99 -43.09 -35.56
CA LEU A 18 -24.50 -44.25 -34.80
C LEU A 18 -25.05 -45.29 -35.78
N ARG A 19 -24.31 -46.37 -35.99
CA ARG A 19 -24.83 -47.59 -36.55
C ARG A 19 -24.81 -48.71 -35.49
N HIS A 20 -26.01 -49.17 -35.15
CA HIS A 20 -26.39 -50.45 -34.55
C HIS A 20 -25.51 -51.00 -33.40
N PHE A 21 -25.99 -50.84 -32.17
CA PHE A 21 -25.80 -51.83 -31.11
C PHE A 21 -27.13 -52.14 -30.43
N SER A 22 -27.38 -53.45 -30.28
CA SER A 22 -28.60 -54.08 -29.82
C SER A 22 -28.90 -53.79 -28.33
N GLY A 23 -30.17 -53.81 -28.03
CA GLY A 23 -31.01 -53.41 -26.89
C GLY A 23 -30.62 -53.68 -25.43
N ASN A 24 -29.38 -53.93 -25.02
CA ASN A 24 -29.08 -54.15 -23.59
C ASN A 24 -28.00 -53.24 -22.99
N ALA A 25 -27.49 -52.25 -23.73
CA ALA A 25 -26.52 -51.28 -23.22
C ALA A 25 -27.13 -49.94 -22.78
N LEU A 26 -28.42 -49.73 -23.00
CA LEU A 26 -29.09 -48.44 -22.72
C LEU A 26 -29.53 -48.24 -21.27
N LEU A 27 -29.54 -49.30 -20.45
CA LEU A 27 -30.00 -49.24 -19.05
C LEU A 27 -28.86 -48.91 -18.05
N VAL A 28 -27.60 -49.08 -18.45
CA VAL A 28 -26.45 -48.81 -17.59
C VAL A 28 -25.92 -47.36 -17.75
N MET A 29 -26.24 -46.72 -18.90
CA MET A 29 -25.73 -45.38 -19.16
C MET A 29 -26.57 -44.24 -18.55
N THR A 30 -27.81 -44.53 -18.16
CA THR A 30 -28.70 -43.56 -17.49
C THR A 30 -28.47 -43.43 -15.99
N LEU A 31 -27.78 -44.36 -15.37
CA LEU A 31 -27.45 -44.29 -13.92
C LEU A 31 -26.15 -43.58 -13.63
N PHE A 32 -25.31 -43.31 -14.63
CA PHE A 32 -24.05 -42.55 -14.44
C PHE A 32 -24.18 -41.04 -14.70
N PHE A 33 -25.29 -40.60 -15.33
CA PHE A 33 -25.52 -39.16 -15.59
C PHE A 33 -26.28 -38.44 -14.48
N SER A 34 -26.79 -39.14 -13.47
CA SER A 34 -27.49 -38.53 -12.33
C SER A 34 -26.60 -38.24 -11.12
N ALA A 35 -25.31 -38.54 -11.21
CA ALA A 35 -24.33 -38.26 -10.10
C ALA A 35 -23.39 -37.08 -10.35
N ILE A 36 -23.51 -36.35 -11.47
CA ILE A 36 -22.70 -35.15 -11.78
C ILE A 36 -23.54 -33.87 -11.79
N GLY A 37 -24.71 -33.93 -11.20
CA GLY A 37 -25.56 -32.77 -11.00
C GLY A 37 -25.74 -32.48 -9.53
N CYS A 38 -24.84 -31.74 -8.90
CA CYS A 38 -24.97 -30.93 -7.68
C CYS A 38 -23.68 -30.97 -6.85
N LYS A 39 -22.70 -30.24 -7.26
CA LYS A 39 -21.76 -29.61 -6.33
C LYS A 39 -20.94 -28.58 -7.09
N ASN A 40 -21.53 -27.48 -7.39
CA ASN A 40 -20.86 -26.18 -7.38
C ASN A 40 -21.99 -25.15 -7.27
N GLY A 41 -22.70 -25.18 -6.15
CA GLY A 41 -23.12 -23.95 -5.54
C GLY A 41 -21.84 -23.23 -5.21
N ILE A 42 -21.40 -22.35 -6.09
CA ILE A 42 -20.53 -21.26 -5.71
C ILE A 42 -21.32 -20.59 -4.59
N LYS A 43 -20.98 -20.92 -3.34
CA LYS A 43 -21.20 -19.99 -2.27
C LYS A 43 -20.47 -18.72 -2.75
N ASN A 44 -21.23 -17.75 -3.20
CA ASN A 44 -20.85 -16.36 -3.07
C ASN A 44 -20.82 -16.09 -1.56
N ASP A 45 -19.89 -16.72 -0.84
CA ASP A 45 -19.30 -16.11 0.31
C ASP A 45 -18.69 -14.86 -0.32
N LEU A 46 -19.37 -13.72 -0.10
CA LEU A 46 -18.80 -12.40 -0.27
C LEU A 46 -17.42 -12.50 0.35
N VAL A 47 -16.39 -12.67 -0.46
CA VAL A 47 -14.99 -12.59 0.00
C VAL A 47 -14.95 -11.21 0.60
N LYS A 48 -14.98 -11.15 1.94
CA LYS A 48 -14.97 -9.89 2.66
C LYS A 48 -13.67 -9.24 2.23
N GLN A 49 -13.76 -8.25 1.34
CA GLN A 49 -12.60 -7.59 0.77
C GLN A 49 -11.73 -7.16 1.94
N ALA A 50 -10.47 -7.56 1.95
CA ALA A 50 -9.56 -7.19 3.02
C ALA A 50 -9.51 -5.66 3.07
N LYS A 51 -9.73 -5.09 4.26
CA LYS A 51 -9.65 -3.65 4.45
C LYS A 51 -8.24 -3.24 4.82
N PRO A 52 -7.77 -2.07 4.33
CA PRO A 52 -6.45 -1.56 4.68
C PRO A 52 -6.34 -1.22 6.16
N THR A 53 -5.15 -1.32 6.69
CA THR A 53 -4.82 -0.85 8.02
C THR A 53 -4.67 0.66 8.01
N ILE A 54 -5.44 1.37 8.83
CA ILE A 54 -5.47 2.83 8.90
C ILE A 54 -4.66 3.35 10.11
N MET A 55 -3.94 4.44 9.92
CA MET A 55 -3.37 5.26 11.00
C MET A 55 -3.78 6.71 10.82
N VAL A 56 -4.33 7.32 11.87
CA VAL A 56 -4.69 8.74 11.87
C VAL A 56 -3.59 9.52 12.59
N ILE A 57 -3.06 10.56 11.93
CA ILE A 57 -2.03 11.44 12.48
C ILE A 57 -2.40 12.92 12.30
N PRO A 58 -1.92 13.82 13.16
CA PRO A 58 -2.06 15.26 12.93
C PRO A 58 -1.18 15.71 11.76
N SER A 59 -1.63 16.72 11.02
CA SER A 59 -0.87 17.36 9.96
C SER A 59 0.33 18.14 10.49
N ASP A 60 1.31 18.40 9.64
CA ASP A 60 2.44 19.28 9.99
C ASP A 60 1.98 20.70 10.37
N ASN A 61 0.86 21.18 9.79
CA ASN A 61 0.29 22.48 10.13
C ASN A 61 -0.23 22.53 11.57
N LEU A 62 -0.92 21.46 12.02
CA LEU A 62 -1.35 21.35 13.41
C LEU A 62 -0.16 21.23 14.37
N LEU A 63 0.85 20.45 14.01
CA LEU A 63 2.08 20.35 14.81
C LEU A 63 2.77 21.71 14.93
N LYS A 64 2.86 22.46 13.83
CA LYS A 64 3.47 23.80 13.81
C LYS A 64 2.70 24.79 14.68
N LYS A 65 1.37 24.79 14.62
CA LYS A 65 0.50 25.67 15.44
C LYS A 65 0.68 25.41 16.95
N ASN A 66 1.15 24.22 17.32
CA ASN A 66 1.32 23.80 18.71
C ASN A 66 2.82 23.64 19.12
N ASP A 67 3.74 24.28 18.39
CA ASP A 67 5.18 24.23 18.64
C ASP A 67 5.79 22.81 18.69
N ALA A 68 5.11 21.86 18.08
CA ALA A 68 5.49 20.45 18.01
C ALA A 68 6.19 20.04 16.69
N LEU A 69 6.41 20.99 15.77
CA LEU A 69 7.19 20.83 14.55
C LEU A 69 8.41 21.75 14.62
N LYS A 70 9.60 21.16 14.76
CA LYS A 70 10.86 21.89 14.79
C LYS A 70 11.63 21.69 13.50
N LYS A 71 12.27 22.75 13.01
CA LYS A 71 13.17 22.69 11.87
C LYS A 71 14.60 22.70 12.39
N GLU A 72 15.38 21.71 12.04
CA GLU A 72 16.82 21.62 12.31
C GLU A 72 17.58 21.55 10.99
N ILE A 73 18.81 22.04 10.99
CA ILE A 73 19.72 21.91 9.85
C ILE A 73 20.75 20.84 10.22
N ILE A 74 20.70 19.69 9.54
CA ILE A 74 21.66 18.59 9.73
C ILE A 74 22.39 18.38 8.39
N ASP A 75 23.70 18.46 8.42
CA ASP A 75 24.57 18.34 7.23
C ASP A 75 24.18 19.27 6.06
N GLY A 76 23.64 20.46 6.37
CA GLY A 76 23.21 21.46 5.40
C GLY A 76 21.83 21.23 4.80
N ALA A 77 21.11 20.20 5.22
CA ALA A 77 19.73 19.93 4.82
C ALA A 77 18.72 20.33 5.91
N ASP A 78 17.61 20.91 5.49
CA ASP A 78 16.49 21.20 6.38
C ASP A 78 15.77 19.90 6.77
N ILE A 79 15.80 19.58 8.05
CA ILE A 79 15.09 18.41 8.61
C ILE A 79 13.98 18.89 9.54
N TYR A 80 12.79 18.34 9.36
CA TYR A 80 11.64 18.62 10.21
C TYR A 80 11.47 17.52 11.25
N ILE A 81 11.58 17.90 12.53
CA ILE A 81 11.39 17.00 13.66
C ILE A 81 9.97 17.16 14.18
N ARG A 82 9.19 16.07 14.12
CA ARG A 82 7.79 15.99 14.55
C ARG A 82 7.71 15.42 15.96
N ASP A 83 7.26 16.21 16.92
CA ASP A 83 7.03 15.77 18.28
C ASP A 83 5.53 15.47 18.53
N TYR A 84 5.10 14.32 18.03
CA TYR A 84 3.71 13.86 18.22
C TYR A 84 3.35 13.67 19.70
N ASN A 85 4.28 13.30 20.56
CA ASN A 85 4.05 13.13 22.00
C ASN A 85 3.71 14.46 22.67
N CYS A 86 4.56 15.48 22.46
CA CYS A 86 4.32 16.83 22.96
C CYS A 86 2.98 17.36 22.44
N TYR A 87 2.70 17.19 21.16
CA TYR A 87 1.46 17.63 20.54
C TYR A 87 0.22 17.00 21.20
N LEU A 88 0.19 15.67 21.34
CA LEU A 88 -0.94 14.95 21.91
C LEU A 88 -1.12 15.23 23.41
N ILE A 89 -0.09 15.60 24.14
CA ILE A 89 -0.20 16.01 25.55
C ILE A 89 -0.84 17.40 25.65
N ASN A 90 -0.44 18.32 24.79
CA ASN A 90 -0.82 19.73 24.87
C ASN A 90 -2.18 20.04 24.21
N ASP A 91 -2.60 19.24 23.22
CA ASP A 91 -3.85 19.44 22.49
C ASP A 91 -4.86 18.32 22.74
N THR A 92 -5.71 18.52 23.74
CA THR A 92 -6.80 17.57 24.08
C THR A 92 -7.88 17.51 23.00
N LYS A 93 -8.08 18.57 22.19
CA LYS A 93 -9.04 18.59 21.09
C LYS A 93 -8.59 17.65 19.98
N SER A 94 -7.28 17.64 19.67
CA SER A 94 -6.72 16.72 18.70
C SER A 94 -6.90 15.26 19.10
N LYS A 95 -6.70 14.92 20.38
CA LYS A 95 -7.01 13.57 20.87
C LYS A 95 -8.48 13.21 20.65
N THR A 96 -9.38 14.14 20.94
CA THR A 96 -10.82 13.95 20.74
C THR A 96 -11.13 13.75 19.25
N ALA A 97 -10.61 14.61 18.36
CA ALA A 97 -10.83 14.53 16.93
C ALA A 97 -10.29 13.18 16.35
N ILE A 98 -9.05 12.82 16.68
CA ILE A 98 -8.46 11.55 16.28
C ILE A 98 -9.32 10.37 16.76
N SER A 99 -9.79 10.39 18.00
CA SER A 99 -10.63 9.32 18.56
C SER A 99 -11.98 9.20 17.84
N ILE A 100 -12.60 10.32 17.45
CA ILE A 100 -13.86 10.32 16.69
C ILE A 100 -13.64 9.71 15.30
N ILE A 101 -12.59 10.14 14.59
CA ILE A 101 -12.23 9.60 13.27
C ILE A 101 -11.95 8.09 13.38
N GLN A 102 -11.12 7.70 14.35
CA GLN A 102 -10.81 6.29 14.60
C GLN A 102 -12.06 5.46 14.85
N LYS A 103 -12.98 5.98 15.66
CA LYS A 103 -14.25 5.30 15.93
C LYS A 103 -15.04 5.07 14.65
N ALA A 104 -15.18 6.07 13.79
CA ALA A 104 -15.88 5.95 12.52
C ALA A 104 -15.27 4.85 11.63
N PHE A 105 -13.95 4.79 11.53
CA PHE A 105 -13.27 3.72 10.79
C PHE A 105 -13.44 2.34 11.43
N ILE A 106 -13.37 2.23 12.77
CA ILE A 106 -13.62 0.96 13.49
C ILE A 106 -15.04 0.46 13.22
N ASP A 107 -16.04 1.35 13.35
CA ASP A 107 -17.43 1.01 13.13
C ASP A 107 -17.69 0.54 11.68
N ALA A 108 -16.92 1.05 10.73
CA ALA A 108 -16.90 0.59 9.34
C ALA A 108 -16.03 -0.66 9.10
N GLY A 109 -15.40 -1.20 10.14
CA GLY A 109 -14.65 -2.46 10.10
C GLY A 109 -13.21 -2.37 9.58
N TYR A 110 -12.59 -1.17 9.59
CA TYR A 110 -11.18 -1.02 9.25
C TYR A 110 -10.27 -1.38 10.44
N PRO A 111 -9.19 -2.15 10.21
CA PRO A 111 -8.12 -2.30 11.20
C PRO A 111 -7.43 -0.97 11.49
N LEU A 112 -7.22 -0.63 12.75
CA LEU A 112 -6.59 0.62 13.15
C LEU A 112 -5.29 0.40 13.90
N ASN A 113 -4.32 1.27 13.60
CA ASN A 113 -3.11 1.48 14.37
C ASN A 113 -3.24 2.78 15.17
N ASP A 114 -3.34 2.64 16.48
CA ASP A 114 -3.45 3.78 17.39
C ASP A 114 -2.13 4.54 17.54
N LEU A 115 -2.15 5.86 17.25
CA LEU A 115 -0.97 6.70 17.28
C LEU A 115 -0.33 6.77 18.68
N ASP A 116 -1.13 7.07 19.74
CA ASP A 116 -0.62 7.26 21.10
C ASP A 116 0.02 5.98 21.66
N LYS A 117 -0.62 4.82 21.39
CA LYS A 117 -0.09 3.51 21.77
C LYS A 117 1.22 3.18 21.06
N ASN A 118 1.30 3.45 19.77
CA ASN A 118 2.50 3.15 18.99
C ASN A 118 3.66 4.10 19.32
N LEU A 119 3.39 5.38 19.61
CA LEU A 119 4.39 6.32 20.07
C LEU A 119 5.02 5.90 21.42
N LYS A 120 4.21 5.39 22.36
CA LYS A 120 4.73 4.85 23.63
C LYS A 120 5.67 3.66 23.40
N GLN A 121 5.33 2.75 22.48
CA GLN A 121 6.20 1.62 22.13
C GLN A 121 7.48 2.05 21.43
N LEU A 122 7.43 3.13 20.62
CA LEU A 122 8.61 3.68 19.95
C LEU A 122 9.55 4.36 20.91
N ASN A 123 9.06 5.11 21.89
CA ASN A 123 9.90 5.72 22.90
C ASN A 123 10.76 4.69 23.65
N ASP A 124 10.22 3.51 23.91
CA ASP A 124 10.95 2.40 24.52
C ASP A 124 12.03 1.81 23.59
N ARG A 125 11.88 1.95 22.28
CA ARG A 125 12.83 1.47 21.26
C ARG A 125 13.87 2.55 20.92
N SER A 126 13.46 3.80 20.73
CA SER A 126 14.36 4.92 20.35
C SER A 126 15.44 5.16 21.40
N LEU A 127 15.14 4.93 22.68
CA LEU A 127 16.15 4.93 23.76
C LEU A 127 17.27 3.88 23.55
N ARG A 128 17.01 2.83 22.76
CA ARG A 128 18.00 1.82 22.38
C ARG A 128 18.74 2.17 21.09
N ASP A 129 18.03 2.75 20.11
CA ASP A 129 18.56 3.06 18.78
C ASP A 129 19.39 4.36 18.77
N GLU A 130 19.12 5.32 19.66
CA GLU A 130 19.99 6.49 19.89
C GLU A 130 21.41 6.12 20.33
N ALA A 131 21.56 4.96 20.96
CA ALA A 131 22.87 4.41 21.28
C ALA A 131 23.69 4.01 20.04
N ASP A 132 23.01 3.77 18.89
CA ASP A 132 23.64 3.38 17.63
C ASP A 132 23.84 4.56 16.64
N GLY A 133 23.51 5.79 17.03
CA GLY A 133 23.86 7.02 16.30
C GLY A 133 23.02 7.34 15.07
N VAL A 134 21.89 6.65 14.83
CA VAL A 134 20.99 6.90 13.69
C VAL A 134 19.80 7.76 14.12
N LYS A 135 19.82 9.05 13.77
CA LYS A 135 18.65 9.93 13.96
C LYS A 135 17.68 9.76 12.79
N LYS A 136 16.50 9.21 13.05
CA LYS A 136 15.37 9.16 12.11
C LYS A 136 14.24 10.08 12.58
N ASP A 137 13.51 10.70 11.63
CA ASP A 137 12.29 11.43 11.95
C ASP A 137 11.24 10.51 12.58
N ALA A 138 10.49 11.01 13.56
CA ALA A 138 9.49 10.26 14.30
C ALA A 138 8.39 9.66 13.38
N LYS A 139 8.00 10.36 12.31
CA LYS A 139 7.07 9.85 11.29
C LYS A 139 7.66 8.61 10.61
N THR A 140 8.90 8.67 10.19
CA THR A 140 9.60 7.55 9.53
C THR A 140 9.69 6.34 10.47
N LEU A 141 10.12 6.54 11.71
CA LEU A 141 10.19 5.47 12.71
C LEU A 141 8.82 4.85 12.99
N LEU A 142 7.80 5.68 13.08
CA LEU A 142 6.42 5.24 13.29
C LEU A 142 5.95 4.37 12.13
N LEU A 143 6.14 4.82 10.89
CA LEU A 143 5.75 4.08 9.69
C LEU A 143 6.50 2.75 9.55
N GLU A 144 7.82 2.75 9.75
CA GLU A 144 8.64 1.53 9.70
C GLU A 144 8.25 0.51 10.78
N SER A 145 7.84 0.99 11.96
CA SER A 145 7.46 0.15 13.09
C SER A 145 6.07 -0.46 12.96
N VAL A 146 5.11 0.33 12.48
CA VAL A 146 3.67 -0.01 12.46
C VAL A 146 3.25 -0.56 11.12
N GLN A 147 3.85 -0.06 10.02
CA GLN A 147 3.56 -0.42 8.64
C GLN A 147 2.06 -0.34 8.31
N PRO A 148 1.39 0.80 8.55
CA PRO A 148 0.01 0.97 8.12
C PRO A 148 -0.05 0.92 6.58
N ASP A 149 -1.20 0.57 6.02
CA ASP A 149 -1.42 0.68 4.58
C ASP A 149 -1.71 2.13 4.19
N ILE A 150 -2.51 2.82 5.00
CA ILE A 150 -2.99 4.17 4.73
C ILE A 150 -2.84 5.06 5.95
N ILE A 151 -2.37 6.28 5.71
CA ILE A 151 -2.30 7.35 6.67
C ILE A 151 -3.46 8.32 6.39
N ILE A 152 -4.18 8.71 7.43
CA ILE A 152 -5.12 9.82 7.39
C ILE A 152 -4.49 10.99 8.14
N GLU A 153 -4.08 12.02 7.41
CA GLU A 153 -3.62 13.27 8.01
C GLU A 153 -4.83 14.16 8.31
N LEU A 154 -4.94 14.57 9.58
CA LEU A 154 -5.95 15.49 10.06
C LEU A 154 -5.38 16.89 10.19
N ASP A 155 -6.04 17.86 9.58
CA ASP A 155 -5.94 19.28 9.93
C ASP A 155 -7.32 19.80 10.35
N TYR A 156 -7.39 20.72 11.29
CA TYR A 156 -8.65 21.33 11.68
C TYR A 156 -8.46 22.73 12.28
N SER A 157 -9.54 23.51 12.25
CA SER A 157 -9.72 24.70 13.05
C SER A 157 -11.07 24.65 13.78
N PHE A 158 -11.15 25.33 14.92
CA PHE A 158 -12.38 25.48 15.69
C PHE A 158 -12.45 26.92 16.16
N ASP A 159 -13.03 27.76 15.31
CA ASP A 159 -13.04 29.20 15.41
C ASP A 159 -14.42 29.72 15.75
N MET A 160 -14.49 30.97 16.27
CA MET A 160 -15.75 31.62 16.53
C MET A 160 -16.45 31.92 15.21
N ASP A 161 -17.72 31.52 15.08
CA ASP A 161 -18.55 31.95 13.96
C ASP A 161 -18.93 33.43 14.16
N MET A 162 -18.23 34.30 13.41
CA MET A 162 -18.44 35.74 13.46
C MET A 162 -19.85 36.18 13.05
N ASN A 163 -20.61 35.30 12.39
CA ASN A 163 -21.98 35.55 11.95
C ASN A 163 -23.02 35.02 12.96
N SER A 164 -22.61 34.28 13.99
CA SER A 164 -23.50 33.75 15.00
C SER A 164 -23.81 34.79 16.10
N ARG A 165 -25.10 35.01 16.34
CA ARG A 165 -25.55 35.84 17.46
C ARG A 165 -25.38 35.12 18.83
N ASN A 166 -25.20 33.82 18.83
CA ASN A 166 -25.10 32.97 20.03
C ASN A 166 -23.66 32.63 20.40
N PHE A 167 -22.66 33.25 19.75
CA PHE A 167 -21.25 32.93 19.96
C PHE A 167 -20.91 31.46 19.64
N ASP A 168 -21.65 30.85 18.70
CA ASP A 168 -21.35 29.51 18.25
C ASP A 168 -19.94 29.45 17.62
N ARG A 169 -19.34 28.28 17.68
CA ARG A 169 -18.06 28.03 17.01
C ARG A 169 -18.31 27.15 15.82
N GLU A 170 -17.52 27.36 14.79
CA GLU A 170 -17.54 26.58 13.56
C GLU A 170 -16.29 25.73 13.46
N ILE A 171 -16.48 24.46 13.10
CA ILE A 171 -15.38 23.55 12.80
C ILE A 171 -15.15 23.52 11.30
N SER A 172 -13.88 23.60 10.93
CA SER A 172 -13.40 23.26 9.60
C SER A 172 -12.32 22.21 9.74
N TYR A 173 -12.35 21.18 8.90
CA TYR A 173 -11.30 20.17 8.90
C TYR A 173 -10.92 19.75 7.47
N THR A 174 -9.73 19.24 7.34
CA THR A 174 -9.23 18.53 6.16
C THR A 174 -8.76 17.15 6.57
N LEU A 175 -9.27 16.13 5.91
CA LEU A 175 -8.73 14.77 5.98
C LEU A 175 -8.05 14.45 4.67
N THR A 176 -6.78 14.06 4.74
CA THR A 176 -5.98 13.67 3.57
C THR A 176 -5.58 12.21 3.71
N ALA A 177 -6.03 11.36 2.78
CA ALA A 177 -5.65 9.96 2.73
C ALA A 177 -4.40 9.77 1.85
N ILE A 178 -3.39 9.14 2.43
CA ILE A 178 -2.05 8.98 1.86
C ILE A 178 -1.69 7.51 1.91
N ASP A 179 -1.22 6.96 0.80
CA ASP A 179 -0.59 5.64 0.79
C ASP A 179 0.71 5.69 1.60
N ALA A 180 0.81 4.89 2.65
CA ALA A 180 1.95 4.91 3.56
C ALA A 180 3.25 4.41 2.92
N TYR A 181 3.16 3.68 1.83
CA TYR A 181 4.30 3.12 1.09
C TYR A 181 4.85 4.12 0.07
N THR A 182 3.96 4.68 -0.76
CA THR A 182 4.37 5.55 -1.88
C THR A 182 4.35 7.03 -1.54
N ASN A 183 3.77 7.40 -0.39
CA ASN A 183 3.48 8.77 0.03
C ASN A 183 2.57 9.53 -0.97
N LYS A 184 1.83 8.82 -1.83
CA LYS A 184 0.87 9.41 -2.76
C LYS A 184 -0.41 9.78 -2.04
N VAL A 185 -0.82 11.03 -2.19
CA VAL A 185 -2.18 11.48 -1.81
C VAL A 185 -3.16 10.96 -2.86
N PHE A 186 -4.18 10.23 -2.43
CA PHE A 186 -5.22 9.71 -3.32
C PHE A 186 -6.62 10.19 -2.96
N SER A 187 -6.82 10.77 -1.77
CA SER A 187 -8.06 11.42 -1.37
C SER A 187 -7.76 12.62 -0.47
N SER A 188 -8.53 13.69 -0.61
CA SER A 188 -8.45 14.85 0.29
C SER A 188 -9.84 15.50 0.39
N ASN A 189 -10.42 15.44 1.57
CA ASN A 189 -11.77 15.94 1.86
C ASN A 189 -11.69 17.14 2.79
N VAL A 190 -12.25 18.25 2.36
CA VAL A 190 -12.34 19.49 3.12
C VAL A 190 -13.80 19.70 3.52
N TYR A 191 -14.01 20.01 4.77
CA TYR A 191 -15.33 20.34 5.33
C TYR A 191 -15.27 21.60 6.15
N SER A 192 -16.35 22.40 6.08
CA SER A 192 -16.58 23.57 6.92
C SER A 192 -18.07 23.67 7.24
N GLY A 193 -18.43 23.95 8.47
CA GLY A 193 -19.82 24.22 8.84
C GLY A 193 -20.38 23.46 10.03
N GLY A 194 -19.62 22.54 10.65
CA GLY A 194 -20.06 21.94 11.94
C GLY A 194 -20.12 23.01 13.02
N LYS A 195 -21.31 23.27 13.55
CA LYS A 195 -21.54 24.34 14.56
C LYS A 195 -21.88 23.75 15.91
N GLY A 196 -21.28 24.32 16.95
CA GLY A 196 -21.58 23.94 18.33
C GLY A 196 -20.85 24.78 19.35
N GLN A 197 -21.29 24.71 20.59
CA GLN A 197 -20.61 25.38 21.69
C GLN A 197 -19.40 24.58 22.18
N ASP A 198 -19.44 23.25 22.07
CA ASP A 198 -18.33 22.36 22.40
C ASP A 198 -17.75 21.70 21.16
N PHE A 199 -16.45 21.44 21.25
CA PHE A 199 -15.67 20.88 20.13
C PHE A 199 -16.11 19.48 19.71
N ARG A 200 -16.43 18.63 20.69
CA ARG A 200 -16.75 17.22 20.42
C ARG A 200 -18.00 17.11 19.56
N THR A 201 -19.10 17.73 20.01
CA THR A 201 -20.40 17.70 19.32
C THR A 201 -20.26 18.28 17.91
N ALA A 202 -19.57 19.43 17.77
CA ALA A 202 -19.35 20.06 16.47
C ALA A 202 -18.55 19.17 15.53
N PHE A 203 -17.56 18.43 16.04
CA PHE A 203 -16.73 17.56 15.24
C PHE A 203 -17.42 16.25 14.88
N GLU A 204 -18.19 15.65 15.81
CA GLU A 204 -19.00 14.45 15.54
C GLU A 204 -19.99 14.71 14.40
N ASP A 205 -20.76 15.82 14.49
CA ASP A 205 -21.71 16.22 13.43
C ASP A 205 -21.01 16.46 12.08
N ALA A 206 -19.84 17.09 12.12
CA ALA A 206 -19.08 17.39 10.89
C ALA A 206 -18.54 16.16 10.19
N ILE A 207 -18.10 15.14 10.94
CA ILE A 207 -17.51 13.91 10.40
C ILE A 207 -18.56 13.01 9.76
N ASP A 208 -19.71 12.84 10.38
CA ASP A 208 -20.73 11.86 9.96
C ASP A 208 -21.18 12.06 8.51
N ASP A 209 -21.24 13.31 8.05
CA ASP A 209 -21.69 13.64 6.70
C ASP A 209 -20.71 13.26 5.58
N LYS A 210 -19.41 13.21 5.85
CA LYS A 210 -18.36 13.18 4.79
C LYS A 210 -17.43 12.00 4.84
N ILE A 211 -17.27 11.36 6.00
CA ILE A 211 -16.30 10.28 6.15
C ILE A 211 -16.61 9.07 5.28
N GLY A 212 -17.88 8.80 4.98
CA GLY A 212 -18.32 7.72 4.10
C GLY A 212 -17.78 7.83 2.67
N THR A 213 -17.66 9.06 2.15
CA THR A 213 -17.05 9.30 0.82
C THR A 213 -15.57 8.89 0.84
N MET A 214 -14.82 9.35 1.85
CA MET A 214 -13.40 8.99 2.00
C MET A 214 -13.22 7.47 2.15
N MET A 215 -14.07 6.81 2.93
CA MET A 215 -14.03 5.34 3.07
C MET A 215 -14.23 4.63 1.74
N SER A 216 -15.13 5.10 0.90
CA SER A 216 -15.35 4.55 -0.45
C SER A 216 -14.13 4.76 -1.35
N GLU A 217 -13.49 5.92 -1.29
CA GLU A 217 -12.25 6.20 -2.03
C GLU A 217 -11.09 5.32 -1.55
N ILE A 218 -10.99 5.10 -0.23
CA ILE A 218 -10.01 4.18 0.37
C ILE A 218 -10.25 2.73 -0.10
N ASP A 219 -11.48 2.25 -0.08
CA ASP A 219 -11.81 0.89 -0.51
C ASP A 219 -11.48 0.69 -2.00
N ASN A 220 -11.78 1.69 -2.84
CA ASN A 220 -11.44 1.65 -4.27
C ASN A 220 -9.91 1.64 -4.49
N TYR A 221 -9.19 2.52 -3.80
CA TYR A 221 -7.73 2.59 -3.91
C TYR A 221 -7.06 1.30 -3.44
N PHE A 222 -7.50 0.76 -2.31
CA PHE A 222 -6.96 -0.48 -1.78
C PHE A 222 -7.35 -1.71 -2.61
N GLY A 223 -8.53 -1.67 -3.23
CA GLY A 223 -8.96 -2.67 -4.21
C GLY A 223 -8.00 -2.73 -5.41
N ASP A 224 -7.57 -1.57 -5.93
CA ASP A 224 -6.54 -1.50 -6.99
C ASP A 224 -5.20 -2.12 -6.53
N ILE A 225 -4.77 -1.84 -5.28
CA ILE A 225 -3.54 -2.45 -4.73
C ILE A 225 -3.65 -3.98 -4.65
N ILE A 226 -4.82 -4.51 -4.26
CA ILE A 226 -5.03 -5.96 -4.17
C ILE A 226 -5.02 -6.59 -5.57
N GLU A 227 -5.67 -5.97 -6.54
CA GLU A 227 -5.81 -6.49 -7.90
C GLU A 227 -4.55 -6.29 -8.74
N ASN A 228 -3.98 -5.10 -8.70
CA ASN A 228 -2.88 -4.68 -9.57
C ASN A 228 -1.52 -4.60 -8.86
N GLY A 229 -1.47 -5.02 -7.59
CA GLY A 229 -0.24 -5.05 -6.78
C GLY A 229 0.13 -3.72 -6.15
N ARG A 230 1.02 -3.81 -5.18
CA ARG A 230 1.58 -2.66 -4.46
C ARG A 230 2.75 -2.06 -5.24
N GLU A 231 2.75 -0.75 -5.35
CA GLU A 231 3.82 -0.02 -6.02
C GLU A 231 5.04 0.13 -5.12
N ILE A 232 6.22 -0.19 -5.68
CA ILE A 232 7.52 -0.02 -5.02
C ILE A 232 8.54 0.60 -5.98
N THR A 233 9.66 1.03 -5.43
CA THR A 233 10.86 1.45 -6.16
C THR A 233 11.99 0.46 -5.88
N VAL A 234 12.69 0.04 -6.93
CA VAL A 234 13.80 -0.92 -6.83
C VAL A 234 15.04 -0.34 -7.48
N GLN A 235 16.12 -0.30 -6.71
CA GLN A 235 17.43 0.13 -7.19
C GLN A 235 18.43 -1.03 -7.10
N PHE A 236 19.11 -1.32 -8.18
CA PHE A 236 20.25 -2.22 -8.19
C PHE A 236 21.52 -1.39 -8.33
N ASN A 237 22.48 -1.62 -7.43
CA ASN A 237 23.77 -0.95 -7.44
C ASN A 237 24.90 -1.97 -7.44
N ILE A 238 25.98 -1.66 -8.12
CA ILE A 238 27.24 -2.37 -7.95
C ILE A 238 27.99 -1.78 -6.76
N ASP A 239 28.52 -2.64 -5.88
CA ASP A 239 29.37 -2.21 -4.77
C ASP A 239 30.64 -1.50 -5.30
N ARG A 240 31.08 -0.44 -4.63
CA ARG A 240 32.23 0.36 -5.06
C ARG A 240 33.54 -0.43 -5.15
N ASN A 241 33.63 -1.53 -4.41
CA ASN A 241 34.81 -2.40 -4.40
C ASN A 241 34.67 -3.59 -5.35
N SER A 242 33.54 -3.72 -6.03
CA SER A 242 33.31 -4.80 -7.01
C SER A 242 33.97 -4.45 -8.34
N THR A 243 34.48 -5.47 -9.02
CA THR A 243 34.98 -5.35 -10.39
C THR A 243 33.92 -5.66 -11.43
N ILE A 244 32.75 -6.13 -11.00
CA ILE A 244 31.63 -6.51 -11.86
C ILE A 244 30.92 -5.25 -12.36
N LYS A 245 30.47 -5.27 -13.62
CA LYS A 245 29.57 -4.29 -14.20
C LYS A 245 28.24 -4.95 -14.56
N LEU A 246 27.17 -4.19 -14.58
CA LEU A 246 25.86 -4.70 -15.01
C LEU A 246 25.84 -5.14 -16.47
N SER A 247 26.70 -4.57 -17.31
CA SER A 247 26.91 -4.98 -18.71
C SER A 247 27.77 -6.23 -18.89
N ASP A 248 28.44 -6.73 -17.84
CA ASP A 248 29.24 -7.93 -17.94
C ASP A 248 28.36 -9.17 -18.12
N THR A 249 28.85 -10.12 -18.89
CA THR A 249 28.17 -11.41 -19.14
C THR A 249 28.46 -12.39 -18.00
N TYR A 250 27.40 -13.02 -17.47
CA TYR A 250 27.54 -14.03 -16.43
C TYR A 250 27.42 -15.48 -16.94
N SER A 251 26.97 -15.67 -18.17
CA SER A 251 26.68 -16.98 -18.72
C SER A 251 27.45 -17.22 -20.02
N SER A 252 27.61 -18.49 -20.38
CA SER A 252 28.21 -18.89 -21.66
C SER A 252 27.31 -18.54 -22.86
N THR A 253 26.09 -18.17 -22.66
CA THR A 253 25.13 -17.71 -23.68
C THR A 253 25.31 -16.25 -24.06
N GLY A 254 26.12 -15.48 -23.29
CA GLY A 254 26.36 -14.06 -23.53
C GLY A 254 25.39 -13.14 -22.84
N GLU A 255 24.50 -13.67 -21.99
CA GLU A 255 23.54 -12.91 -21.23
C GLU A 255 24.24 -12.08 -20.13
N SER A 256 23.89 -10.80 -20.04
CA SER A 256 24.46 -9.87 -19.06
C SER A 256 23.66 -9.85 -17.74
N TYR A 257 24.28 -9.33 -16.67
CA TYR A 257 23.58 -9.12 -15.41
C TYR A 257 22.39 -8.17 -15.56
N SER A 258 22.49 -7.14 -16.40
CA SER A 258 21.39 -6.20 -16.65
C SER A 258 20.21 -6.85 -17.37
N GLU A 259 20.45 -7.77 -18.31
CA GLU A 259 19.40 -8.54 -18.99
C GLU A 259 18.70 -9.47 -18.00
N TRP A 260 19.46 -10.21 -17.20
CA TRP A 260 18.87 -11.06 -16.15
C TRP A 260 18.01 -10.28 -15.17
N ILE A 261 18.44 -9.07 -14.76
CA ILE A 261 17.66 -8.22 -13.88
C ILE A 261 16.34 -7.82 -14.55
N GLN A 262 16.36 -7.45 -15.84
CA GLN A 262 15.13 -7.10 -16.56
C GLN A 262 14.20 -8.31 -16.68
N ASP A 263 14.72 -9.48 -17.02
CA ASP A 263 13.92 -10.72 -17.07
C ASP A 263 13.33 -11.07 -15.70
N TYR A 264 14.09 -10.83 -14.61
CA TYR A 264 13.57 -10.98 -13.25
C TYR A 264 12.43 -10.01 -12.97
N MET A 265 12.57 -8.75 -13.37
CA MET A 265 11.51 -7.74 -13.23
C MET A 265 10.27 -8.13 -14.04
N ASP A 266 10.43 -8.56 -15.28
CA ASP A 266 9.31 -9.00 -16.12
C ASP A 266 8.54 -10.18 -15.52
N TYR A 267 9.26 -11.12 -14.90
CA TYR A 267 8.65 -12.33 -14.34
C TYR A 267 8.02 -12.13 -12.96
N TYR A 268 8.66 -11.35 -12.07
CA TYR A 268 8.27 -11.23 -10.65
C TYR A 268 7.51 -9.95 -10.32
N THR A 269 7.13 -9.17 -11.31
CA THR A 269 6.19 -8.05 -11.15
C THR A 269 4.83 -8.40 -11.75
N ILE A 270 3.77 -7.73 -11.30
CA ILE A 270 2.44 -8.00 -11.84
C ILE A 270 2.38 -7.50 -13.28
N ASN A 271 2.10 -8.43 -14.20
CA ASN A 271 2.01 -8.17 -15.65
C ASN A 271 3.25 -7.47 -16.23
N GLY A 272 4.43 -7.68 -15.67
CA GLY A 272 5.65 -6.99 -16.10
C GLY A 272 5.58 -5.47 -15.91
N THR A 273 4.84 -5.00 -14.91
CA THR A 273 4.61 -3.56 -14.74
C THR A 273 5.73 -2.90 -13.95
N TYR A 274 6.53 -2.12 -14.64
CA TYR A 274 7.55 -1.23 -14.09
C TYR A 274 7.98 -0.20 -15.13
N LYS A 275 8.73 0.82 -14.70
CA LYS A 275 9.43 1.77 -15.57
C LYS A 275 10.90 1.79 -15.22
N LEU A 276 11.77 1.45 -16.17
CA LEU A 276 13.22 1.61 -16.03
C LEU A 276 13.58 3.08 -16.28
N GLU A 277 14.02 3.78 -15.23
CA GLU A 277 14.42 5.20 -15.33
C GLU A 277 15.91 5.39 -15.59
N ARG A 278 16.73 4.50 -15.03
CA ARG A 278 18.17 4.56 -15.19
C ARG A 278 18.72 3.17 -15.45
N ASN A 279 19.59 3.08 -16.47
CA ASN A 279 20.35 1.88 -16.80
C ASN A 279 21.78 2.30 -17.13
N SER A 280 22.72 1.84 -16.33
CA SER A 280 24.16 2.10 -16.51
C SER A 280 24.96 0.87 -16.09
N ASP A 281 26.28 0.90 -16.30
CA ASP A 281 27.18 -0.18 -15.85
C ASP A 281 27.13 -0.44 -14.33
N TYR A 282 26.70 0.55 -13.54
CA TYR A 282 26.81 0.50 -12.08
C TYR A 282 25.48 0.63 -11.35
N GLU A 283 24.42 1.00 -12.06
CA GLU A 283 23.11 1.26 -11.46
C GLU A 283 21.97 0.97 -12.44
N MET A 284 20.95 0.29 -11.95
CA MET A 284 19.61 0.24 -12.57
C MET A 284 18.58 0.73 -11.58
N HIS A 285 17.71 1.62 -12.03
CA HIS A 285 16.66 2.22 -11.19
C HIS A 285 15.30 1.99 -11.82
N PHE A 286 14.44 1.28 -11.09
CA PHE A 286 13.08 0.93 -11.51
C PHE A 286 12.07 1.63 -10.60
N VAL A 287 11.11 2.31 -11.20
CA VAL A 287 9.99 2.97 -10.51
C VAL A 287 8.67 2.39 -10.98
N ASN A 288 7.60 2.67 -10.24
CA ASN A 288 6.24 2.16 -10.49
C ASN A 288 6.22 0.63 -10.61
N VAL A 289 7.05 -0.04 -9.85
CA VAL A 289 7.18 -1.51 -9.86
C VAL A 289 6.00 -2.11 -9.10
N ARG A 290 5.11 -2.84 -9.78
CA ARG A 290 3.95 -3.46 -9.16
C ARG A 290 4.27 -4.87 -8.68
N ILE A 291 4.31 -5.08 -7.37
CA ILE A 291 4.56 -6.40 -6.76
C ILE A 291 3.29 -6.98 -6.14
N PRO A 292 3.11 -8.31 -6.09
CA PRO A 292 2.01 -8.92 -5.35
C PRO A 292 2.01 -8.49 -3.88
N THR A 293 0.83 -8.31 -3.29
CA THR A 293 0.69 -8.04 -1.85
C THR A 293 0.90 -9.27 -0.98
N GLN A 294 0.80 -10.46 -1.59
CA GLN A 294 0.97 -11.76 -0.94
C GLN A 294 1.77 -12.70 -1.81
N LYS A 295 2.48 -13.62 -1.16
CA LYS A 295 3.10 -14.77 -1.82
C LYS A 295 2.05 -15.84 -2.12
N GLU A 296 2.39 -16.83 -2.95
CA GLU A 296 1.52 -17.97 -3.27
C GLU A 296 0.99 -18.72 -2.04
N ASN A 297 1.76 -18.73 -0.96
CA ASN A 297 1.37 -19.36 0.31
C ASN A 297 0.52 -18.47 1.23
N GLY A 298 0.04 -17.32 0.74
CA GLY A 298 -0.79 -16.37 1.48
C GLY A 298 -0.03 -15.46 2.47
N THR A 299 1.30 -15.60 2.58
CA THR A 299 2.10 -14.72 3.43
C THR A 299 2.22 -13.33 2.80
N GLN A 300 2.02 -12.27 3.58
CA GLN A 300 2.19 -10.90 3.12
C GLN A 300 3.58 -10.67 2.51
N LEU A 301 3.62 -9.96 1.39
CA LEU A 301 4.82 -9.58 0.69
C LEU A 301 4.96 -8.05 0.69
N ASN A 302 6.04 -7.56 1.26
CA ASN A 302 6.44 -6.16 1.18
C ASN A 302 7.69 -6.01 0.31
N ALA A 303 8.10 -4.77 0.04
CA ALA A 303 9.26 -4.45 -0.79
C ALA A 303 10.54 -5.20 -0.35
N LEU A 304 10.82 -5.21 0.96
CA LEU A 304 11.99 -5.90 1.50
C LEU A 304 11.90 -7.43 1.32
N GLY A 305 10.72 -8.01 1.49
CA GLY A 305 10.47 -9.45 1.27
C GLY A 305 10.67 -9.84 -0.18
N TRP A 306 10.21 -9.00 -1.11
CA TRP A 306 10.43 -9.18 -2.55
C TRP A 306 11.93 -9.08 -2.91
N ALA A 307 12.62 -8.06 -2.40
CA ALA A 307 14.05 -7.90 -2.63
C ALA A 307 14.89 -9.06 -2.06
N ARG A 308 14.50 -9.63 -0.91
CA ARG A 308 15.15 -10.83 -0.36
C ARG A 308 15.01 -12.04 -1.30
N GLN A 309 13.88 -12.19 -1.95
CA GLN A 309 13.68 -13.24 -2.94
C GLN A 309 14.61 -13.03 -4.14
N CYS A 310 14.70 -11.80 -4.66
CA CYS A 310 15.63 -11.44 -5.73
C CYS A 310 17.09 -11.78 -5.37
N VAL A 311 17.56 -11.32 -4.19
CA VAL A 311 18.93 -11.62 -3.71
C VAL A 311 19.18 -13.13 -3.58
N LYS A 312 18.18 -13.90 -3.17
CA LYS A 312 18.30 -15.37 -3.11
C LYS A 312 18.48 -15.97 -4.50
N GLU A 313 17.67 -15.55 -5.47
CA GLU A 313 17.80 -16.04 -6.85
C GLU A 313 19.09 -15.61 -7.53
N MET A 314 19.56 -14.37 -7.32
CA MET A 314 20.87 -13.92 -7.79
C MET A 314 21.99 -14.82 -7.28
N ARG A 315 21.96 -15.19 -6.00
CA ARG A 315 22.94 -16.11 -5.42
C ARG A 315 22.87 -17.51 -6.04
N GLU A 316 21.66 -18.01 -6.26
CA GLU A 316 21.46 -19.37 -6.79
C GLU A 316 21.77 -19.49 -8.28
N LYS A 317 21.33 -18.51 -9.08
CA LYS A 317 21.44 -18.55 -10.55
C LYS A 317 22.72 -17.91 -11.07
N LEU A 318 23.07 -16.73 -10.56
CA LEU A 318 24.23 -15.97 -11.04
C LEU A 318 25.52 -16.27 -10.28
N LYS A 319 25.42 -16.95 -9.11
CA LYS A 319 26.55 -17.24 -8.21
C LYS A 319 27.28 -15.99 -7.71
N ILE A 320 26.61 -14.86 -7.66
CA ILE A 320 27.14 -13.59 -7.14
C ILE A 320 26.63 -13.31 -5.73
N SER A 321 27.46 -12.59 -4.96
CA SER A 321 27.05 -12.09 -3.66
C SER A 321 26.29 -10.79 -3.83
N SER A 322 25.15 -10.70 -3.15
CA SER A 322 24.35 -9.48 -3.12
C SER A 322 23.69 -9.30 -1.75
N SER A 323 23.34 -8.06 -1.43
CA SER A 323 22.65 -7.70 -0.19
C SER A 323 21.51 -6.76 -0.53
N ASN A 324 20.52 -6.67 0.35
CA ASN A 324 19.40 -5.76 0.19
C ASN A 324 19.16 -4.95 1.45
N ARG A 325 18.68 -3.72 1.27
CA ARG A 325 18.20 -2.85 2.36
C ARG A 325 16.92 -2.14 1.93
N ALA A 326 16.06 -1.83 2.89
CA ALA A 326 14.91 -0.98 2.66
C ALA A 326 15.25 0.48 2.96
N GLN A 327 14.61 1.39 2.22
CA GLN A 327 14.55 2.82 2.51
C GLN A 327 13.06 3.18 2.63
N GLY A 328 12.59 3.33 3.88
CA GLY A 328 11.15 3.43 4.15
C GLY A 328 10.40 2.12 3.85
N LEU A 329 9.14 2.22 3.43
CA LEU A 329 8.26 1.06 3.21
C LEU A 329 8.28 0.52 1.78
N SER A 330 8.51 1.39 0.79
CA SER A 330 8.36 1.06 -0.64
C SER A 330 9.65 1.02 -1.42
N GLU A 331 10.74 1.57 -0.92
CA GLU A 331 11.99 1.60 -1.66
C GLU A 331 12.95 0.52 -1.16
N VAL A 332 13.54 -0.19 -2.10
CA VAL A 332 14.58 -1.18 -1.80
C VAL A 332 15.80 -0.99 -2.67
N VAL A 333 16.95 -1.14 -2.05
CA VAL A 333 18.25 -1.10 -2.72
C VAL A 333 18.89 -2.47 -2.63
N ILE A 334 19.22 -3.06 -3.77
CA ILE A 334 19.96 -4.32 -3.90
C ILE A 334 21.37 -3.98 -4.35
N THR A 335 22.37 -4.36 -3.55
CA THR A 335 23.79 -4.10 -3.82
C THR A 335 24.48 -5.40 -4.21
N ILE A 336 25.03 -5.43 -5.40
CA ILE A 336 25.81 -6.55 -5.99
C ILE A 336 27.29 -6.34 -5.62
N LYS A 337 27.93 -7.40 -5.13
CA LYS A 337 29.31 -7.36 -4.62
C LYS A 337 30.24 -8.19 -5.48
#